data_bc2632def67ce36ece03204f7906697e
#
_entry.id   bc2632def67ce36ece03204f7906697e
#
_cell.length_a   1.000
_cell.length_b   1.000
_cell.length_c   1.000
_cell.angle_alpha   90.00
_cell.angle_beta   90.00
_cell.angle_gamma   90.00
#
_symmetry.space_group_name_H-M   'P 1'
#
loop_
_entity.id
_entity.type
_entity.pdbx_description
1 polymer ?
#
loop_
_entity_poly.entity_id
_entity_poly.type
_entity_poly.pdbx_seq_one_letter_code
_entity_poly.pdbx_strand_id
1 'polypeptide(L)'
;MAIRVYISVCLAVVAFGGCMRGPNPLPASAVTPSGELTKRIDAYLALHRRVAATLPPHKETEDPARLVERRKALAAGIRTARPGARQGAIFTAAVEADFRRIIRADITARQPDDRAAMRKEVPRLPIAVNEEYPEHAPLATVPAMLLAHLPRLPEELEYRFFDRHLILLDVDANLIVDYIPDALPATS
;
A
#
# COMPACT_ATOMS: atom_id res chain seq x y z
N MET A 1 -47.07 35.08 -65.37
CA MET A 1 -46.88 35.54 -64.00
C MET A 1 -46.83 34.28 -63.15
N ALA A 2 -45.65 33.77 -62.93
CA ALA A 2 -45.44 32.46 -62.29
C ALA A 2 -44.71 32.67 -60.91
N ILE A 3 -45.41 32.33 -59.84
CA ILE A 3 -44.92 32.40 -58.48
C ILE A 3 -44.23 31.08 -58.19
N ARG A 4 -42.88 31.15 -57.92
CA ARG A 4 -42.09 30.02 -57.45
C ARG A 4 -42.14 29.98 -55.93
N VAL A 5 -42.72 28.93 -55.40
CA VAL A 5 -42.68 28.60 -53.98
C VAL A 5 -41.42 27.80 -53.67
N TYR A 6 -40.52 28.32 -52.87
CA TYR A 6 -39.38 27.58 -52.33
C TYR A 6 -39.79 26.90 -51.02
N ILE A 7 -39.75 25.55 -51.02
CA ILE A 7 -39.93 24.76 -49.82
C ILE A 7 -38.54 24.54 -49.21
N SER A 8 -38.25 25.19 -48.10
CA SER A 8 -37.05 24.92 -47.31
C SER A 8 -37.26 23.69 -46.47
N VAL A 9 -36.52 22.63 -46.75
CA VAL A 9 -36.45 21.43 -45.91
C VAL A 9 -35.38 21.66 -44.88
N CYS A 10 -35.78 21.88 -43.63
CA CYS A 10 -34.87 21.87 -42.47
C CYS A 10 -34.55 20.44 -42.08
N LEU A 11 -33.34 20.01 -42.37
CA LEU A 11 -32.80 18.71 -41.90
C LEU A 11 -32.30 18.87 -40.44
N ALA A 12 -33.08 18.38 -39.48
CA ALA A 12 -32.65 18.34 -38.06
C ALA A 12 -31.71 17.15 -37.89
N VAL A 13 -30.41 17.42 -37.75
CA VAL A 13 -29.42 16.43 -37.32
C VAL A 13 -29.47 16.30 -35.81
N VAL A 14 -30.08 15.22 -35.31
CA VAL A 14 -30.04 14.84 -33.89
C VAL A 14 -28.71 14.14 -33.65
N ALA A 15 -27.72 14.86 -33.09
CA ALA A 15 -26.48 14.29 -32.60
C ALA A 15 -26.75 13.58 -31.28
N PHE A 16 -26.85 12.25 -31.29
CA PHE A 16 -26.75 11.42 -30.11
C PHE A 16 -25.30 11.44 -29.59
N GLY A 17 -24.99 12.43 -28.77
CA GLY A 17 -23.77 12.45 -27.98
C GLY A 17 -23.87 11.43 -26.85
N GLY A 18 -23.51 10.18 -27.09
CA GLY A 18 -23.29 9.18 -26.07
C GLY A 18 -22.08 9.58 -25.23
N CYS A 19 -22.29 10.23 -24.10
CA CYS A 19 -21.26 10.36 -23.07
C CYS A 19 -20.94 8.96 -22.55
N MET A 20 -19.89 8.34 -23.10
CA MET A 20 -19.21 7.25 -22.41
C MET A 20 -18.63 7.82 -21.10
N ARG A 21 -19.35 7.56 -20.03
CA ARG A 21 -18.85 7.81 -18.67
C ARG A 21 -17.73 6.81 -18.45
N GLY A 22 -16.49 7.20 -18.72
CA GLY A 22 -15.31 6.46 -18.30
C GLY A 22 -15.35 6.23 -16.77
N PRO A 23 -14.65 5.23 -16.27
CA PRO A 23 -14.60 4.99 -14.83
C PRO A 23 -14.19 6.30 -14.18
N ASN A 24 -15.08 6.78 -13.29
CA ASN A 24 -14.88 8.04 -12.56
C ASN A 24 -13.55 7.90 -11.80
N PRO A 25 -12.51 8.69 -12.10
CA PRO A 25 -11.31 8.64 -11.28
C PRO A 25 -11.74 8.95 -9.85
N LEU A 26 -11.33 8.11 -8.91
CA LEU A 26 -11.53 8.36 -7.49
C LEU A 26 -11.14 9.82 -7.25
N PRO A 27 -11.96 10.61 -6.53
CA PRO A 27 -11.63 12.00 -6.30
C PRO A 27 -10.22 12.05 -5.77
N ALA A 28 -9.37 12.83 -6.42
CA ALA A 28 -8.01 13.13 -6.01
C ALA A 28 -8.00 14.03 -4.75
N SER A 29 -8.88 13.75 -3.80
CA SER A 29 -8.65 14.08 -2.41
C SER A 29 -7.49 13.21 -2.00
N ALA A 30 -6.28 13.63 -2.42
CA ALA A 30 -5.06 13.11 -1.87
C ALA A 30 -5.29 13.02 -0.36
N VAL A 31 -5.35 11.79 0.15
CA VAL A 31 -5.15 11.62 1.58
C VAL A 31 -3.78 12.20 1.80
N THR A 32 -3.76 13.45 2.25
CA THR A 32 -2.53 14.05 2.74
C THR A 32 -2.09 13.10 3.84
N PRO A 33 -0.89 12.46 3.73
CA PRO A 33 -0.40 11.63 4.81
C PRO A 33 -0.59 12.44 6.07
N SER A 34 -1.32 11.93 7.05
CA SER A 34 -1.48 12.68 8.28
C SER A 34 -0.06 13.04 8.70
N GLY A 35 0.23 14.29 9.03
CA GLY A 35 1.57 14.70 9.44
C GLY A 35 2.09 13.82 10.60
N GLU A 36 1.17 13.16 11.29
CA GLU A 36 1.45 12.15 12.30
C GLU A 36 2.07 10.87 11.71
N LEU A 37 1.55 10.33 10.60
CA LEU A 37 2.13 9.16 9.93
C LEU A 37 3.56 9.44 9.49
N THR A 38 3.78 10.55 8.77
CA THR A 38 5.12 10.97 8.34
C THR A 38 6.06 11.08 9.52
N LYS A 39 5.66 11.79 10.58
CA LYS A 39 6.47 11.94 11.80
C LYS A 39 6.85 10.60 12.45
N ARG A 40 5.93 9.63 12.47
CA ARG A 40 6.17 8.31 13.05
C ARG A 40 7.09 7.46 12.18
N ILE A 41 6.94 7.54 10.85
CA ILE A 41 7.85 6.91 9.89
C ILE A 41 9.25 7.52 10.04
N ASP A 42 9.38 8.83 10.09
CA ASP A 42 10.68 9.52 10.26
C ASP A 42 11.35 9.12 11.57
N ALA A 43 10.61 9.02 12.67
CA ALA A 43 11.12 8.57 13.93
C ALA A 43 11.62 7.11 13.89
N TYR A 44 10.88 6.23 13.18
CA TYR A 44 11.31 4.86 12.95
C TYR A 44 12.59 4.80 12.12
N LEU A 45 12.67 5.53 11.03
CA LEU A 45 13.87 5.58 10.17
C LEU A 45 15.08 6.14 10.88
N ALA A 46 14.91 7.14 11.74
CA ALA A 46 15.99 7.64 12.58
C ALA A 46 16.51 6.56 13.53
N LEU A 47 15.63 5.72 14.09
CA LEU A 47 16.01 4.57 14.89
C LEU A 47 16.72 3.51 14.04
N HIS A 48 16.14 3.12 12.89
CA HIS A 48 16.72 2.16 11.92
C HIS A 48 18.17 2.58 11.57
N ARG A 49 18.38 3.82 11.16
CA ARG A 49 19.69 4.35 10.78
C ARG A 49 20.69 4.35 11.92
N ARG A 50 20.27 4.68 13.14
CA ARG A 50 21.16 4.57 14.31
C ARG A 50 21.60 3.13 14.56
N VAL A 51 20.68 2.17 14.46
CA VAL A 51 21.02 0.74 14.62
C VAL A 51 21.94 0.28 13.48
N ALA A 52 21.60 0.61 12.23
CA ALA A 52 22.40 0.26 11.06
C ALA A 52 23.85 0.79 11.15
N ALA A 53 24.02 2.00 11.72
CA ALA A 53 25.34 2.60 11.92
C ALA A 53 26.21 1.87 12.95
N THR A 54 25.65 1.04 13.83
CA THR A 54 26.41 0.20 14.79
C THR A 54 26.90 -1.11 14.17
N LEU A 55 26.37 -1.46 13.00
CA LEU A 55 26.74 -2.70 12.30
C LEU A 55 27.96 -2.46 11.41
N PRO A 56 28.74 -3.50 11.10
CA PRO A 56 29.80 -3.40 10.11
C PRO A 56 29.29 -2.76 8.81
N PRO A 57 30.11 -1.90 8.16
CA PRO A 57 29.69 -1.23 6.93
C PRO A 57 29.27 -2.26 5.90
N HIS A 58 28.16 -1.94 5.20
CA HIS A 58 27.71 -2.72 4.07
C HIS A 58 28.76 -2.57 2.94
N LYS A 59 29.66 -3.55 2.84
CA LYS A 59 30.46 -3.68 1.62
C LYS A 59 29.62 -4.42 0.61
N GLU A 60 29.61 -3.96 -0.62
CA GLU A 60 29.07 -4.75 -1.73
C GLU A 60 29.69 -6.15 -1.62
N THR A 61 28.89 -7.14 -1.32
CA THR A 61 29.32 -8.53 -1.18
C THR A 61 28.39 -9.39 -1.99
N GLU A 62 28.97 -10.27 -2.77
CA GLU A 62 28.24 -11.33 -3.47
C GLU A 62 27.93 -12.53 -2.57
N ASP A 63 28.37 -12.48 -1.29
CA ASP A 63 28.16 -13.56 -0.33
C ASP A 63 26.77 -13.45 0.32
N PRO A 64 25.78 -14.29 -0.05
CA PRO A 64 24.44 -14.25 0.49
C PRO A 64 24.38 -14.47 2.01
N ALA A 65 25.32 -15.24 2.56
CA ALA A 65 25.33 -15.52 3.99
C ALA A 65 25.58 -14.25 4.82
N ARG A 66 26.49 -13.38 4.36
CA ARG A 66 26.75 -12.09 5.02
C ARG A 66 25.56 -11.15 4.95
N LEU A 67 24.81 -11.18 3.85
CA LEU A 67 23.59 -10.38 3.73
C LEU A 67 22.53 -10.85 4.75
N VAL A 68 22.36 -12.16 4.90
CA VAL A 68 21.43 -12.75 5.87
C VAL A 68 21.87 -12.42 7.31
N GLU A 69 23.15 -12.55 7.64
CA GLU A 69 23.67 -12.21 8.97
C GLU A 69 23.46 -10.74 9.30
N ARG A 70 23.76 -9.83 8.37
CA ARG A 70 23.54 -8.39 8.56
C ARG A 70 22.06 -8.08 8.78
N ARG A 71 21.17 -8.65 7.96
CA ARG A 71 19.71 -8.51 8.12
C ARG A 71 19.24 -8.93 9.50
N LYS A 72 19.68 -10.10 9.98
CA LYS A 72 19.36 -10.61 11.32
C LYS A 72 19.90 -9.70 12.42
N ALA A 73 21.12 -9.21 12.27
CA ALA A 73 21.72 -8.28 13.25
C ALA A 73 20.96 -6.96 13.29
N LEU A 74 20.54 -6.41 12.14
CA LEU A 74 19.73 -5.22 12.06
C LEU A 74 18.36 -5.42 12.74
N ALA A 75 17.68 -6.53 12.42
CA ALA A 75 16.41 -6.89 13.04
C ALA A 75 16.52 -7.01 14.57
N ALA A 76 17.56 -7.68 15.05
CA ALA A 76 17.82 -7.83 16.49
C ALA A 76 18.06 -6.47 17.17
N GLY A 77 18.86 -5.60 16.54
CA GLY A 77 19.12 -4.26 17.04
C GLY A 77 17.87 -3.39 17.10
N ILE A 78 17.02 -3.45 16.06
CA ILE A 78 15.74 -2.72 16.02
C ILE A 78 14.80 -3.24 17.12
N ARG A 79 14.67 -4.55 17.32
CA ARG A 79 13.87 -5.13 18.41
C ARG A 79 14.33 -4.62 19.78
N THR A 80 15.64 -4.62 20.00
CA THR A 80 16.24 -4.12 21.25
C THR A 80 15.96 -2.63 21.46
N ALA A 81 15.98 -1.84 20.40
CA ALA A 81 15.72 -0.40 20.46
C ALA A 81 14.23 -0.04 20.58
N ARG A 82 13.32 -1.01 20.32
CA ARG A 82 11.85 -0.85 20.36
C ARG A 82 11.17 -1.92 21.24
N PRO A 83 11.55 -2.13 22.49
CA PRO A 83 11.03 -3.26 23.29
C PRO A 83 9.51 -3.17 23.55
N GLY A 84 8.93 -1.98 23.47
CA GLY A 84 7.49 -1.75 23.68
C GLY A 84 6.69 -1.58 22.40
N ALA A 85 7.27 -1.89 21.23
CA ALA A 85 6.56 -1.74 19.97
C ALA A 85 5.38 -2.71 19.88
N ARG A 86 4.23 -2.19 19.46
CA ARG A 86 2.97 -2.92 19.32
C ARG A 86 2.19 -2.37 18.13
N GLN A 87 1.20 -3.12 17.68
CA GLN A 87 0.26 -2.73 16.64
C GLN A 87 -0.34 -1.35 16.94
N GLY A 88 -0.42 -0.50 15.92
CA GLY A 88 -0.88 0.90 16.02
C GLY A 88 0.22 1.89 16.45
N ALA A 89 1.47 1.46 16.60
CA ALA A 89 2.58 2.36 16.95
C ALA A 89 2.89 3.37 15.84
N ILE A 90 2.69 2.98 14.57
CA ILE A 90 2.84 3.83 13.38
C ILE A 90 1.48 4.09 12.75
N PHE A 91 0.71 3.05 12.51
CA PHE A 91 -0.66 3.14 12.01
C PHE A 91 -1.63 3.44 13.16
N THR A 92 -1.70 4.68 13.61
CA THR A 92 -2.67 5.08 14.61
C THR A 92 -4.11 4.84 14.15
N ALA A 93 -5.08 4.85 15.06
CA ALA A 93 -6.48 4.62 14.73
C ALA A 93 -7.00 5.57 13.62
N ALA A 94 -6.53 6.81 13.60
CA ALA A 94 -6.89 7.78 12.55
C ALA A 94 -6.29 7.39 11.18
N VAL A 95 -5.01 7.00 11.16
CA VAL A 95 -4.31 6.51 9.96
C VAL A 95 -4.96 5.22 9.45
N GLU A 96 -5.27 4.27 10.33
CA GLU A 96 -5.98 3.04 9.98
C GLU A 96 -7.33 3.32 9.32
N ALA A 97 -8.11 4.24 9.87
CA ALA A 97 -9.42 4.59 9.31
C ALA A 97 -9.30 5.13 7.88
N ASP A 98 -8.32 5.99 7.62
CA ASP A 98 -8.06 6.53 6.29
C ASP A 98 -7.61 5.45 5.30
N PHE A 99 -6.67 4.59 5.71
CA PHE A 99 -6.18 3.49 4.88
C PHE A 99 -7.31 2.51 4.54
N ARG A 100 -8.12 2.12 5.53
CA ARG A 100 -9.29 1.24 5.30
C ARG A 100 -10.27 1.86 4.32
N ARG A 101 -10.48 3.17 4.37
CA ARG A 101 -11.35 3.88 3.44
C ARG A 101 -10.81 3.81 2.00
N ILE A 102 -9.50 4.05 1.82
CA ILE A 102 -8.83 3.98 0.52
C ILE A 102 -8.87 2.55 -0.04
N ILE A 103 -8.47 1.57 0.76
CA ILE A 103 -8.44 0.14 0.38
C ILE A 103 -9.85 -0.33 0.02
N ARG A 104 -10.86 0.01 0.81
CA ARG A 104 -12.25 -0.36 0.52
C ARG A 104 -12.74 0.22 -0.80
N ALA A 105 -12.42 1.49 -1.08
CA ALA A 105 -12.80 2.14 -2.34
C ALA A 105 -12.15 1.42 -3.54
N ASP A 106 -10.86 1.12 -3.49
CA ASP A 106 -10.13 0.38 -4.53
C ASP A 106 -10.72 -1.02 -4.74
N ILE A 107 -10.90 -1.79 -3.67
CA ILE A 107 -11.45 -3.16 -3.74
C ILE A 107 -12.87 -3.15 -4.33
N THR A 108 -13.71 -2.19 -3.97
CA THR A 108 -15.08 -2.10 -4.48
C THR A 108 -15.10 -1.78 -5.99
N ALA A 109 -14.13 -1.01 -6.47
CA ALA A 109 -14.01 -0.66 -7.89
C ALA A 109 -13.49 -1.82 -8.77
N ARG A 110 -12.90 -2.88 -8.18
CA ARG A 110 -12.34 -4.03 -8.92
C ARG A 110 -13.40 -5.01 -9.38
N GLN A 111 -13.10 -5.73 -10.45
CA GLN A 111 -13.91 -6.87 -10.90
C GLN A 111 -13.86 -8.03 -9.87
N PRO A 112 -14.91 -8.87 -9.79
CA PRO A 112 -14.96 -9.99 -8.85
C PRO A 112 -13.76 -10.93 -8.96
N ASP A 113 -13.33 -11.25 -10.19
CA ASP A 113 -12.21 -12.17 -10.45
C ASP A 113 -10.88 -11.60 -9.97
N ASP A 114 -10.64 -10.29 -10.16
CA ASP A 114 -9.43 -9.61 -9.68
C ASP A 114 -9.38 -9.61 -8.15
N ARG A 115 -10.53 -9.40 -7.50
CA ARG A 115 -10.64 -9.49 -6.04
C ARG A 115 -10.35 -10.90 -5.53
N ALA A 116 -10.81 -11.92 -6.24
CA ALA A 116 -10.57 -13.31 -5.89
C ALA A 116 -9.10 -13.69 -6.08
N ALA A 117 -8.47 -13.26 -7.18
CA ALA A 117 -7.05 -13.48 -7.46
C ALA A 117 -6.17 -12.85 -6.36
N MET A 118 -6.40 -11.58 -6.04
CA MET A 118 -5.65 -10.88 -5.02
C MET A 118 -5.68 -11.59 -3.65
N ARG A 119 -6.80 -12.21 -3.28
CA ARG A 119 -6.93 -12.94 -2.00
C ARG A 119 -6.20 -14.29 -1.99
N LYS A 120 -6.05 -14.94 -3.14
CA LYS A 120 -5.36 -16.24 -3.24
C LYS A 120 -3.85 -16.10 -3.03
N GLU A 121 -3.30 -14.94 -3.34
CA GLU A 121 -1.87 -14.66 -3.26
C GLU A 121 -1.40 -14.32 -1.85
N VAL A 122 -2.33 -14.07 -0.93
CA VAL A 122 -1.99 -13.56 0.40
C VAL A 122 -1.74 -14.72 1.38
N PRO A 123 -0.56 -14.79 2.03
CA PRO A 123 -0.24 -15.82 3.00
C PRO A 123 -1.11 -15.70 4.26
N ARG A 124 -1.42 -16.82 4.90
CA ARG A 124 -2.24 -16.90 6.12
C ARG A 124 -1.42 -17.47 7.26
N LEU A 125 -0.72 -16.61 7.97
CA LEU A 125 0.05 -16.95 9.16
C LEU A 125 -0.17 -15.86 10.22
N PRO A 126 -0.06 -16.19 11.50
CA PRO A 126 -0.09 -15.16 12.54
C PRO A 126 1.08 -14.19 12.34
N ILE A 127 0.84 -12.90 12.61
CA ILE A 127 1.85 -11.85 12.53
C ILE A 127 1.88 -11.05 13.82
N ALA A 128 3.04 -10.53 14.18
CA ALA A 128 3.18 -9.55 15.24
C ALA A 128 4.22 -8.48 14.87
N VAL A 129 4.12 -7.34 15.54
CA VAL A 129 5.12 -6.27 15.41
C VAL A 129 6.46 -6.77 15.93
N ASN A 130 7.54 -6.39 15.25
CA ASN A 130 8.91 -6.85 15.51
C ASN A 130 9.16 -8.34 15.18
N GLU A 131 8.23 -9.04 14.51
CA GLU A 131 8.51 -10.36 13.94
C GLU A 131 9.08 -10.25 12.52
N GLU A 132 9.84 -11.27 12.12
CA GLU A 132 10.36 -11.36 10.77
C GLU A 132 9.25 -11.76 9.80
N TYR A 133 9.27 -11.15 8.63
CA TYR A 133 8.41 -11.61 7.53
C TYR A 133 8.87 -13.02 7.11
N PRO A 134 7.95 -14.01 7.03
CA PRO A 134 8.35 -15.38 6.75
C PRO A 134 9.04 -15.53 5.39
N GLU A 135 10.24 -16.11 5.34
CA GLU A 135 11.08 -16.23 4.14
C GLU A 135 10.38 -16.99 2.99
N HIS A 136 9.48 -17.90 3.31
CA HIS A 136 8.74 -18.71 2.34
C HIS A 136 7.31 -18.21 2.08
N ALA A 137 6.92 -17.08 2.68
CA ALA A 137 5.62 -16.52 2.40
C ALA A 137 5.60 -15.95 0.98
N PRO A 138 4.50 -16.13 0.24
CA PRO A 138 4.32 -15.48 -1.05
C PRO A 138 4.50 -13.96 -0.92
N LEU A 139 5.21 -13.36 -1.87
CA LEU A 139 5.37 -11.91 -1.93
C LEU A 139 4.07 -11.27 -2.44
N ALA A 140 3.05 -11.19 -1.58
CA ALA A 140 1.82 -10.53 -1.91
C ALA A 140 2.04 -9.01 -1.90
N THR A 141 2.24 -8.46 -3.09
CA THR A 141 2.44 -7.02 -3.28
C THR A 141 1.10 -6.28 -3.24
N VAL A 142 1.13 -5.04 -2.78
CA VAL A 142 -0.02 -4.15 -2.90
C VAL A 142 -0.16 -3.75 -4.37
N PRO A 143 -1.35 -3.87 -5.00
CA PRO A 143 -1.53 -3.51 -6.40
C PRO A 143 -1.10 -2.07 -6.68
N ALA A 144 -0.46 -1.83 -7.84
CA ALA A 144 0.11 -0.53 -8.19
C ALA A 144 -0.91 0.62 -8.14
N MET A 145 -2.15 0.38 -8.57
CA MET A 145 -3.23 1.37 -8.52
C MET A 145 -3.58 1.74 -7.09
N LEU A 146 -3.57 0.79 -6.17
CA LEU A 146 -3.81 1.06 -4.75
C LEU A 146 -2.61 1.81 -4.14
N LEU A 147 -1.37 1.39 -4.46
CA LEU A 147 -0.16 2.09 -4.01
C LEU A 147 -0.14 3.57 -4.42
N ALA A 148 -0.66 3.90 -5.61
CA ALA A 148 -0.74 5.28 -6.08
C ALA A 148 -1.63 6.17 -5.19
N HIS A 149 -2.54 5.58 -4.42
CA HIS A 149 -3.43 6.29 -3.50
C HIS A 149 -2.95 6.28 -2.04
N LEU A 150 -1.93 5.47 -1.74
CA LEU A 150 -1.32 5.42 -0.41
C LEU A 150 -0.16 6.43 -0.31
N PRO A 151 0.17 6.90 0.89
CA PRO A 151 1.35 7.72 1.12
C PRO A 151 2.62 7.01 0.62
N ARG A 152 3.50 7.77 -0.04
CA ARG A 152 4.79 7.23 -0.47
C ARG A 152 5.67 6.91 0.73
N LEU A 153 6.32 5.78 0.66
CA LEU A 153 7.28 5.33 1.67
C LEU A 153 8.72 5.60 1.19
N PRO A 154 9.66 5.82 2.14
CA PRO A 154 11.09 5.71 1.88
C PRO A 154 11.49 4.30 1.44
N GLU A 155 12.67 4.16 0.81
CA GLU A 155 13.16 2.91 0.22
C GLU A 155 13.30 1.77 1.23
N GLU A 156 13.55 2.09 2.48
CA GLU A 156 13.70 1.11 3.56
C GLU A 156 12.37 0.46 3.97
N LEU A 157 11.23 1.01 3.52
CA LEU A 157 9.90 0.55 3.94
C LEU A 157 9.01 0.18 2.76
N GLU A 158 8.18 -0.84 2.95
CA GLU A 158 7.24 -1.31 1.93
C GLU A 158 5.88 -1.66 2.55
N TYR A 159 4.79 -1.36 1.81
CA TYR A 159 3.47 -1.92 2.13
C TYR A 159 3.34 -3.30 1.50
N ARG A 160 2.84 -4.28 2.29
CA ARG A 160 2.47 -5.60 1.79
C ARG A 160 1.15 -6.06 2.38
N PHE A 161 0.44 -6.91 1.64
CA PHE A 161 -0.66 -7.65 2.22
C PHE A 161 -0.16 -8.96 2.83
N PHE A 162 -0.68 -9.27 4.01
CA PHE A 162 -0.42 -10.53 4.69
C PHE A 162 -1.71 -10.99 5.37
N ASP A 163 -2.26 -12.13 4.95
CA ASP A 163 -3.65 -12.52 5.23
C ASP A 163 -4.60 -11.36 4.84
N ARG A 164 -5.36 -10.85 5.76
CA ARG A 164 -6.24 -9.69 5.55
C ARG A 164 -5.63 -8.38 6.05
N HIS A 165 -4.41 -8.41 6.52
CA HIS A 165 -3.72 -7.27 7.11
C HIS A 165 -2.90 -6.51 6.06
N LEU A 166 -2.80 -5.20 6.21
CA LEU A 166 -1.80 -4.39 5.52
C LEU A 166 -0.63 -4.21 6.48
N ILE A 167 0.53 -4.73 6.13
CA ILE A 167 1.75 -4.59 6.93
C ILE A 167 2.63 -3.47 6.41
N LEU A 168 3.38 -2.85 7.31
CA LEU A 168 4.53 -2.01 7.03
C LEU A 168 5.78 -2.85 7.28
N LEU A 169 6.50 -3.16 6.21
CA LEU A 169 7.69 -4.00 6.24
C LEU A 169 8.94 -3.13 6.13
N ASP A 170 9.91 -3.34 7.02
CA ASP A 170 11.29 -2.92 6.84
C ASP A 170 11.99 -3.95 5.96
N VAL A 171 12.39 -3.55 4.75
CA VAL A 171 12.93 -4.47 3.75
C VAL A 171 14.37 -4.89 4.07
N ASP A 172 15.14 -4.00 4.68
CA ASP A 172 16.55 -4.26 5.04
C ASP A 172 16.66 -5.22 6.24
N ALA A 173 15.75 -5.07 7.21
CA ALA A 173 15.69 -5.92 8.39
C ALA A 173 14.78 -7.14 8.21
N ASN A 174 13.98 -7.20 7.13
CA ASN A 174 12.89 -8.17 6.93
C ASN A 174 11.94 -8.22 8.14
N LEU A 175 11.57 -7.05 8.68
CA LEU A 175 10.87 -6.92 9.96
C LEU A 175 9.51 -6.26 9.78
N ILE A 176 8.47 -6.84 10.37
CA ILE A 176 7.13 -6.24 10.43
C ILE A 176 7.18 -5.08 11.44
N VAL A 177 7.13 -3.85 10.95
CA VAL A 177 7.24 -2.63 11.75
C VAL A 177 5.93 -2.29 12.44
N ASP A 178 4.83 -2.44 11.71
CA ASP A 178 3.45 -2.25 12.17
C ASP A 178 2.47 -2.88 11.17
N TYR A 179 1.20 -2.99 11.51
CA TYR A 179 0.18 -3.48 10.59
C TYR A 179 -1.21 -2.94 10.90
N ILE A 180 -2.06 -2.88 9.88
CA ILE A 180 -3.49 -2.59 9.99
C ILE A 180 -4.23 -3.93 9.92
N PRO A 181 -4.84 -4.40 11.03
CA PRO A 181 -5.58 -5.65 11.03
C PRO A 181 -6.80 -5.53 10.10
N ASP A 182 -7.21 -6.62 9.46
CA ASP A 182 -8.40 -6.70 8.61
C ASP A 182 -8.56 -5.53 7.62
N ALA A 183 -7.45 -5.09 7.01
CA ALA A 183 -7.44 -4.03 6.01
C ALA A 183 -8.23 -4.43 4.75
N LEU A 184 -8.16 -5.72 4.35
CA LEU A 184 -8.98 -6.28 3.29
C LEU A 184 -10.35 -6.69 3.85
N PRO A 185 -11.47 -6.29 3.21
CA PRO A 185 -12.80 -6.66 3.66
C PRO A 185 -12.98 -8.18 3.62
N ALA A 186 -13.78 -8.71 4.55
CA ALA A 186 -14.23 -10.09 4.49
C ALA A 186 -14.99 -10.36 3.19
N THR A 187 -14.98 -11.61 2.74
CA THR A 187 -15.79 -12.03 1.60
C THR A 187 -17.27 -11.99 2.02
N SER A 188 -18.06 -11.18 1.33
CA SER A 188 -19.51 -11.33 1.34
C SER A 188 -19.87 -12.42 0.36
#